data_241dc8fe08157f12f778a46298849a65
#
_entry.id   241dc8fe08157f12f778a46298849a65
#
_cell.length_a   1.000
_cell.length_b   1.000
_cell.length_c   1.000
_cell.angle_alpha   90.00
_cell.angle_beta   90.00
_cell.angle_gamma   90.00
#
_symmetry.space_group_name_H-M   'P 1'
#
loop_
_entity.id
_entity.type
_entity.pdbx_description
1 polymer ?
#
loop_
_entity_poly.entity_id
_entity_poly.type
_entity_poly.pdbx_seq_one_letter_code
_entity_poly.pdbx_strand_id
1 'polypeptide(L)'
;MTVILRLFAWGLAAAIAYATLGPATQRPHSNLGQNGEHALAFVLLGLAFGLAYARAPLRTAVLVIAYTGLIEVLQFWAPGRHARLEDFVVDAMAACAGLAGAVAIDWMIGRARRSAA
;
A
#
# COMPACT_ATOMS: atom_id res chain seq x y z
N MET A 1 -13.75 -14.44 -4.45
CA MET A 1 -12.64 -13.97 -3.59
C MET A 1 -11.83 -12.87 -4.26
N THR A 2 -11.41 -13.05 -5.51
CA THR A 2 -10.58 -12.04 -6.23
C THR A 2 -11.25 -10.67 -6.35
N VAL A 3 -12.54 -10.60 -6.62
CA VAL A 3 -13.28 -9.33 -6.71
C VAL A 3 -13.29 -8.60 -5.37
N ILE A 4 -13.52 -9.31 -4.27
CA ILE A 4 -13.53 -8.74 -2.93
C ILE A 4 -12.14 -8.17 -2.58
N LEU A 5 -11.07 -8.91 -2.87
CA LEU A 5 -9.70 -8.45 -2.66
C LEU A 5 -9.38 -7.19 -3.48
N ARG A 6 -9.85 -7.13 -4.72
CA ARG A 6 -9.67 -5.95 -5.57
C ARG A 6 -10.43 -4.74 -5.05
N LEU A 7 -11.69 -4.92 -4.65
CA LEU A 7 -12.49 -3.85 -4.05
C LEU A 7 -11.85 -3.34 -2.75
N PHE A 8 -11.34 -4.25 -1.93
CA PHE A 8 -10.62 -3.90 -0.70
C PHE A 8 -9.35 -3.12 -1.01
N ALA A 9 -8.52 -3.58 -1.96
CA ALA A 9 -7.27 -2.91 -2.33
C ALA A 9 -7.53 -1.49 -2.87
N TRP A 10 -8.49 -1.32 -3.75
CA TRP A 10 -8.84 -0.01 -4.30
C TRP A 10 -9.51 0.89 -3.25
N GLY A 11 -10.33 0.35 -2.37
CA GLY A 11 -10.92 1.07 -1.23
C GLY A 11 -9.82 1.58 -0.28
N LEU A 12 -8.82 0.74 0.00
CA LEU A 12 -7.67 1.12 0.81
C LEU A 12 -6.84 2.23 0.14
N ALA A 13 -6.61 2.13 -1.18
CA ALA A 13 -5.92 3.18 -1.94
C ALA A 13 -6.68 4.51 -1.86
N ALA A 14 -7.99 4.49 -2.02
CA ALA A 14 -8.83 5.69 -1.89
C ALA A 14 -8.78 6.27 -0.47
N ALA A 15 -8.82 5.41 0.56
CA ALA A 15 -8.73 5.82 1.96
C ALA A 15 -7.37 6.46 2.28
N ILE A 16 -6.28 5.89 1.77
CA ILE A 16 -4.93 6.46 1.92
C ILE A 16 -4.83 7.82 1.22
N ALA A 17 -5.34 7.94 0.01
CA ALA A 17 -5.37 9.22 -0.71
C ALA A 17 -6.13 10.28 0.07
N TYR A 18 -7.31 9.95 0.59
CA TYR A 18 -8.11 10.86 1.40
C TYR A 18 -7.39 11.25 2.70
N ALA A 19 -6.85 10.28 3.45
CA ALA A 19 -6.14 10.53 4.70
C ALA A 19 -4.86 11.34 4.49
N THR A 20 -4.19 11.16 3.36
CA THR A 20 -2.91 11.80 3.04
C THR A 20 -3.10 13.20 2.46
N LEU A 21 -4.10 13.39 1.60
CA LEU A 21 -4.34 14.64 0.86
C LEU A 21 -5.48 15.47 1.46
N GLY A 22 -6.31 14.88 2.29
CA GLY A 22 -7.44 15.54 2.94
C GLY A 22 -7.01 16.50 4.06
N PRO A 23 -8.00 17.23 4.66
CA PRO A 23 -7.73 18.19 5.73
C PRO A 23 -7.02 17.54 6.92
N ALA A 24 -6.06 18.27 7.49
CA ALA A 24 -5.27 17.78 8.64
C ALA A 24 -6.13 17.44 9.86
N THR A 25 -7.27 18.12 10.02
CA THR A 25 -8.23 17.90 11.14
C THR A 25 -8.97 16.58 11.05
N GLN A 26 -9.01 15.93 9.89
CA GLN A 26 -9.74 14.69 9.65
C GLN A 26 -8.82 13.46 9.57
N ARG A 27 -7.54 13.62 9.96
CA ARG A 27 -6.60 12.50 9.97
C ARG A 27 -6.84 11.60 11.16
N PRO A 28 -6.86 10.27 10.96
CA PRO A 28 -6.79 9.35 12.09
C PRO A 28 -5.44 9.50 12.81
N HIS A 29 -5.48 9.45 14.13
CA HIS A 29 -4.30 9.48 14.98
C HIS A 29 -4.17 8.16 15.72
N SER A 30 -2.96 7.61 15.75
CA SER A 30 -2.63 6.43 16.55
C SER A 30 -1.36 6.68 17.37
N ASN A 31 -1.01 5.74 18.25
CA ASN A 31 0.21 5.80 19.06
C ASN A 31 1.50 5.55 18.27
N LEU A 32 1.39 5.16 16.99
CA LEU A 32 2.53 4.86 16.09
C LEU A 32 3.25 6.12 15.58
N GLY A 33 2.62 7.29 15.72
CA GLY A 33 3.10 8.51 15.09
C GLY A 33 2.84 8.54 13.58
N GLN A 34 3.06 9.70 12.96
CA GLN A 34 2.75 9.92 11.55
C GLN A 34 3.51 8.98 10.62
N ASN A 35 4.81 8.80 10.83
CA ASN A 35 5.63 7.93 9.98
C ASN A 35 5.28 6.45 10.13
N GLY A 36 4.96 6.00 11.35
CA GLY A 36 4.53 4.64 11.60
C GLY A 36 3.17 4.33 10.97
N GLU A 37 2.24 5.27 11.04
CA GLU A 37 0.91 5.15 10.41
C GLU A 37 1.02 5.05 8.89
N HIS A 38 1.84 5.89 8.25
CA HIS A 38 2.11 5.85 6.82
C HIS A 38 2.75 4.52 6.41
N ALA A 39 3.81 4.10 7.10
CA ALA A 39 4.48 2.84 6.81
C ALA A 39 3.51 1.66 6.89
N LEU A 40 2.70 1.57 7.94
CA LEU A 40 1.70 0.51 8.09
C LEU A 40 0.66 0.55 6.96
N ALA A 41 0.16 1.72 6.62
CA ALA A 41 -0.82 1.89 5.54
C ALA A 41 -0.26 1.39 4.20
N PHE A 42 0.99 1.72 3.87
CA PHE A 42 1.61 1.30 2.62
C PHE A 42 2.02 -0.18 2.62
N VAL A 43 2.39 -0.76 3.76
CA VAL A 43 2.55 -2.23 3.89
C VAL A 43 1.23 -2.93 3.57
N LEU A 44 0.13 -2.47 4.16
CA LEU A 44 -1.20 -3.04 3.92
C LEU A 44 -1.64 -2.84 2.46
N LEU A 45 -1.34 -1.69 1.87
CA LEU A 45 -1.62 -1.41 0.45
C LEU A 45 -0.88 -2.40 -0.45
N GLY A 46 0.43 -2.56 -0.24
CA GLY A 46 1.25 -3.50 -1.00
C GLY A 46 0.77 -4.94 -0.86
N LEU A 47 0.44 -5.35 0.36
CA LEU A 47 -0.10 -6.67 0.63
C LEU A 47 -1.45 -6.90 -0.08
N ALA A 48 -2.37 -5.94 0.03
CA ALA A 48 -3.71 -6.03 -0.58
C ALA A 48 -3.63 -6.12 -2.11
N PHE A 49 -2.85 -5.24 -2.75
CA PHE A 49 -2.65 -5.29 -4.20
C PHE A 49 -1.90 -6.54 -4.65
N GLY A 50 -0.88 -6.95 -3.91
CA GLY A 50 -0.13 -8.17 -4.20
C GLY A 50 -1.00 -9.43 -4.20
N LEU A 51 -1.90 -9.55 -3.23
CA LEU A 51 -2.86 -10.66 -3.15
C LEU A 51 -3.96 -10.55 -4.22
N ALA A 52 -4.47 -9.34 -4.47
CA ALA A 52 -5.53 -9.10 -5.45
C ALA A 52 -5.08 -9.36 -6.90
N TYR A 53 -3.80 -9.16 -7.18
CA TYR A 53 -3.20 -9.27 -8.52
C TYR A 53 -1.99 -10.20 -8.54
N ALA A 54 -2.05 -11.31 -7.82
CA ALA A 54 -0.96 -12.27 -7.65
C ALA A 54 -0.36 -12.82 -8.95
N ARG A 55 -1.15 -12.80 -10.05
CA ARG A 55 -0.70 -13.28 -11.37
C ARG A 55 0.23 -12.30 -12.11
N ALA A 56 0.37 -11.07 -11.63
CA ALA A 56 1.16 -10.04 -12.29
C ALA A 56 1.98 -9.23 -11.28
N PRO A 57 2.86 -9.87 -10.49
CA PRO A 57 3.52 -9.24 -9.35
C PRO A 57 4.38 -8.03 -9.75
N LEU A 58 5.14 -8.12 -10.84
CA LEU A 58 6.00 -7.03 -11.28
C LEU A 58 5.17 -5.81 -11.74
N ARG A 59 4.12 -6.04 -12.52
CA ARG A 59 3.21 -4.99 -12.97
C ARG A 59 2.52 -4.32 -11.77
N THR A 60 2.09 -5.11 -10.79
CA THR A 60 1.48 -4.62 -9.56
C THR A 60 2.47 -3.77 -8.74
N ALA A 61 3.73 -4.22 -8.64
CA ALA A 61 4.77 -3.46 -7.96
C ALA A 61 4.98 -2.08 -8.61
N VAL A 62 5.10 -2.04 -9.94
CA VAL A 62 5.25 -0.77 -10.69
C VAL A 62 4.06 0.16 -10.43
N LEU A 63 2.84 -0.36 -10.47
CA LEU A 63 1.63 0.45 -10.25
C LEU A 63 1.55 0.97 -8.80
N VAL A 64 1.88 0.16 -7.82
CA VAL A 64 1.85 0.56 -6.39
C VAL A 64 2.93 1.60 -6.11
N ILE A 65 4.14 1.43 -6.63
CA ILE A 65 5.23 2.41 -6.48
C ILE A 65 4.87 3.73 -7.19
N ALA A 66 4.31 3.67 -8.39
CA ALA A 66 3.85 4.85 -9.13
C ALA A 66 2.74 5.59 -8.36
N TYR A 67 1.80 4.86 -7.76
CA TYR A 67 0.77 5.43 -6.90
C TYR A 67 1.38 6.13 -5.68
N THR A 68 2.35 5.49 -5.00
CA THR A 68 3.06 6.06 -3.86
C THR A 68 3.74 7.39 -4.24
N GLY A 69 4.43 7.42 -5.38
CA GLY A 69 5.05 8.62 -5.90
C GLY A 69 4.04 9.71 -6.26
N LEU A 70 2.92 9.34 -6.85
CA LEU A 70 1.83 10.28 -7.17
C LEU A 70 1.25 10.93 -5.92
N ILE A 71 0.99 10.15 -4.87
CA ILE A 71 0.51 10.67 -3.59
C ILE A 71 1.50 11.68 -3.02
N GLU A 72 2.79 11.38 -3.06
CA GLU A 72 3.84 12.29 -2.56
C GLU A 72 3.91 13.59 -3.37
N VAL A 73 3.83 13.50 -4.70
CA VAL A 73 3.80 14.68 -5.57
C VAL A 73 2.56 15.53 -5.30
N LEU A 74 1.40 14.92 -5.13
CA LEU A 74 0.16 15.65 -4.83
C LEU A 74 0.20 16.33 -3.46
N GLN A 75 1.02 15.88 -2.52
CA GLN A 75 1.19 16.55 -1.23
C GLN A 75 1.81 17.94 -1.35
N PHE A 76 2.53 18.26 -2.42
CA PHE A 76 3.03 19.60 -2.66
C PHE A 76 1.90 20.65 -2.77
N TRP A 77 0.75 20.23 -3.27
CA TRP A 77 -0.41 21.11 -3.43
C TRP A 77 -1.43 20.99 -2.31
N ALA A 78 -1.25 20.04 -1.38
CA ALA A 78 -2.15 19.90 -0.25
C ALA A 78 -1.84 20.90 0.86
N PRO A 79 -2.82 21.72 1.34
CA PRO A 79 -2.58 22.69 2.40
C PRO A 79 -2.07 22.05 3.69
N GLY A 80 -1.03 22.65 4.28
CA GLY A 80 -0.44 22.18 5.53
C GLY A 80 0.39 20.90 5.42
N ARG A 81 0.78 20.51 4.21
CA ARG A 81 1.60 19.35 3.94
C ARG A 81 2.96 19.71 3.38
N HIS A 82 3.96 18.93 3.74
CA HIS A 82 5.30 19.03 3.20
C HIS A 82 5.66 17.69 2.56
N ALA A 83 5.86 17.68 1.26
CA ALA A 83 6.37 16.52 0.57
C ALA A 83 7.87 16.38 0.79
N ARG A 84 8.33 15.18 1.18
CA ARG A 84 9.73 14.85 1.39
C ARG A 84 10.10 13.61 0.60
N LEU A 85 11.28 13.63 -0.02
CA LEU A 85 11.80 12.45 -0.70
C LEU A 85 11.96 11.25 0.27
N GLU A 86 12.35 11.54 1.52
CA GLU A 86 12.47 10.54 2.57
C GLU A 86 11.15 9.81 2.83
N ASP A 87 10.04 10.54 2.86
CA ASP A 87 8.71 9.97 3.06
C ASP A 87 8.32 9.06 1.90
N PHE A 88 8.62 9.47 0.66
CA PHE A 88 8.43 8.61 -0.52
C PHE A 88 9.23 7.31 -0.43
N VAL A 89 10.50 7.39 -0.04
CA VAL A 89 11.37 6.21 0.09
C VAL A 89 10.84 5.25 1.15
N VAL A 90 10.43 5.76 2.31
CA VAL A 90 9.84 4.95 3.40
C VAL A 90 8.55 4.28 2.95
N ASP A 91 7.66 5.03 2.33
CA ASP A 91 6.36 4.52 1.87
C ASP A 91 6.52 3.49 0.73
N ALA A 92 7.46 3.75 -0.20
CA ALA A 92 7.78 2.81 -1.27
C ALA A 92 8.38 1.50 -0.73
N MET A 93 9.29 1.58 0.26
CA MET A 93 9.88 0.42 0.92
C MET A 93 8.81 -0.38 1.69
N ALA A 94 7.92 0.32 2.40
CA ALA A 94 6.80 -0.30 3.10
C ALA A 94 5.86 -1.02 2.13
N ALA A 95 5.51 -0.40 1.02
CA ALA A 95 4.70 -1.03 -0.03
C ALA A 95 5.38 -2.25 -0.63
N CYS A 96 6.70 -2.19 -0.89
CA CYS A 96 7.47 -3.34 -1.37
C CYS A 96 7.50 -4.48 -0.36
N ALA A 97 7.62 -4.19 0.94
CA ALA A 97 7.52 -5.21 1.99
C ALA A 97 6.16 -5.90 1.98
N GLY A 98 5.07 -5.15 1.82
CA GLY A 98 3.73 -5.70 1.67
C GLY A 98 3.58 -6.59 0.43
N LEU A 99 4.09 -6.15 -0.71
CA LEU A 99 4.11 -6.93 -1.96
C LEU A 99 4.91 -8.22 -1.80
N ALA A 100 6.08 -8.17 -1.16
CA ALA A 100 6.90 -9.35 -0.89
C ALA A 100 6.16 -10.33 0.03
N GLY A 101 5.45 -9.83 1.04
CA GLY A 101 4.58 -10.64 1.90
C GLY A 101 3.47 -11.34 1.11
N ALA A 102 2.83 -10.65 0.17
CA ALA A 102 1.82 -11.25 -0.69
C ALA A 102 2.38 -12.38 -1.57
N VAL A 103 3.56 -12.17 -2.16
CA VAL A 103 4.24 -13.20 -2.95
C VAL A 103 4.57 -14.42 -2.09
N ALA A 104 5.07 -14.21 -0.88
CA ALA A 104 5.38 -15.29 0.06
C ALA A 104 4.12 -16.08 0.45
N ILE A 105 3.02 -15.41 0.72
CA ILE A 105 1.73 -16.04 1.04
C ILE A 105 1.24 -16.86 -0.14
N ASP A 106 1.24 -16.31 -1.34
CA ASP A 106 0.80 -17.03 -2.55
C ASP A 106 1.66 -18.27 -2.81
N TRP A 107 2.97 -18.15 -2.64
CA TRP A 107 3.89 -19.27 -2.76
C TRP A 107 3.63 -20.37 -1.72
N MET A 108 3.40 -19.99 -0.45
CA MET A 108 3.09 -20.94 0.62
C MET A 108 1.78 -21.67 0.37
N ILE A 109 0.73 -20.96 -0.07
CA ILE A 109 -0.55 -21.57 -0.42
C ILE A 109 -0.40 -22.53 -1.59
N GLY A 110 0.32 -22.13 -2.63
CA GLY A 110 0.60 -22.96 -3.79
C GLY A 110 1.38 -24.23 -3.42
N ARG A 111 2.33 -24.12 -2.50
CA ARG A 111 3.10 -25.26 -1.99
C ARG A 111 2.22 -26.23 -1.18
N ALA A 112 1.39 -25.69 -0.27
CA ALA A 112 0.48 -26.49 0.54
C ALA A 112 -0.52 -27.28 -0.32
N ARG A 113 -1.06 -26.65 -1.36
CA ARG A 113 -1.98 -27.31 -2.31
C ARG A 113 -1.31 -28.46 -3.06
N ARG A 114 -0.05 -28.29 -3.48
CA ARG A 114 0.72 -29.35 -4.15
C ARG A 114 1.04 -30.51 -3.22
N SER A 115 1.31 -30.24 -1.94
CA SER A 115 1.61 -31.29 -0.96
C SER A 115 0.36 -32.08 -0.53
N ALA A 116 -0.83 -31.48 -0.67
CA ALA A 116 -2.10 -32.14 -0.34
C ALA A 116 -2.71 -32.93 -1.52
N ALA A 117 -2.16 -32.79 -2.71
CA ALA A 117 -2.55 -33.56 -3.89
C ALA A 117 -1.68 -34.78 -4.05
#